data_844c6bd0573480812d9df58cea858981
#
_entry.id   844c6bd0573480812d9df58cea858981
#
_cell.length_a   1.000
_cell.length_b   1.000
_cell.length_c   1.000
_cell.angle_alpha   90.00
_cell.angle_beta   90.00
_cell.angle_gamma   90.00
#
_symmetry.space_group_name_H-M   'P 1'
#
loop_
_entity.id
_entity.type
_entity.pdbx_description
1 polymer ?
#
loop_
_entity_poly.entity_id
_entity_poly.type
_entity_poly.pdbx_seq_one_letter_code
_entity_poly.pdbx_strand_id
1 'polypeptide(L)'
;MTKVKICGLTERLHVETAINAGADYLGFVFAESRRRIDPTQVRKITEQVPQNVGKVGVFVSPSVEEVQAAIQTAQLTAIQLHGKVLPSLQTAIQKGVFAHQKI
;
A
#
# COMPACT_ATOMS: atom_id res chain seq x y z
N MET A 1 15.64 -12.78 10.38
CA MET A 1 15.11 -13.09 9.05
C MET A 1 14.82 -11.81 8.30
N THR A 2 15.39 -11.65 7.12
CA THR A 2 15.20 -10.46 6.31
C THR A 2 13.88 -10.55 5.55
N LYS A 3 13.07 -9.49 5.64
CA LYS A 3 11.84 -9.39 4.86
C LYS A 3 12.10 -8.66 3.56
N VAL A 4 11.41 -9.07 2.50
CA VAL A 4 11.57 -8.51 1.17
C VAL A 4 10.29 -7.83 0.74
N LYS A 5 10.40 -6.56 0.34
CA LYS A 5 9.32 -5.79 -0.25
C LYS A 5 9.64 -5.51 -1.72
N ILE A 6 8.69 -5.82 -2.61
CA ILE A 6 8.79 -5.48 -4.03
C ILE A 6 7.76 -4.40 -4.31
N CYS A 7 8.24 -3.25 -4.74
CA CYS A 7 7.43 -2.04 -4.89
C CYS A 7 7.25 -1.66 -6.36
N GLY A 8 6.16 -0.92 -6.63
CA GLY A 8 5.88 -0.40 -7.96
C GLY A 8 5.18 -1.37 -8.88
N LEU A 9 4.44 -2.32 -8.31
CA LEU A 9 3.71 -3.32 -9.07
C LEU A 9 2.46 -2.72 -9.71
N THR A 10 2.19 -3.06 -10.97
CA THR A 10 1.05 -2.54 -11.73
C THR A 10 0.27 -3.63 -12.47
N GLU A 11 0.76 -4.87 -12.50
CA GLU A 11 0.15 -5.96 -13.25
C GLU A 11 0.10 -7.24 -12.45
N ARG A 12 -0.94 -8.05 -12.69
CA ARG A 12 -1.12 -9.33 -11.99
C ARG A 12 0.07 -10.28 -12.19
N LEU A 13 0.63 -10.33 -13.39
CA LEU A 13 1.78 -11.19 -13.67
C LEU A 13 2.96 -10.83 -12.77
N HIS A 14 3.22 -9.54 -12.58
CA HIS A 14 4.31 -9.08 -11.72
C HIS A 14 4.04 -9.39 -10.26
N VAL A 15 2.78 -9.30 -9.83
CA VAL A 15 2.38 -9.69 -8.46
C VAL A 15 2.65 -11.18 -8.24
N GLU A 16 2.24 -12.02 -9.17
CA GLU A 16 2.46 -13.48 -9.06
C GLU A 16 3.95 -13.81 -9.06
N THR A 17 4.73 -13.15 -9.90
CA THR A 17 6.18 -13.34 -9.97
C THR A 17 6.84 -12.95 -8.64
N ALA A 18 6.41 -11.83 -8.04
CA ALA A 18 6.94 -11.38 -6.76
C ALA A 18 6.62 -12.38 -5.64
N ILE A 19 5.41 -12.91 -5.60
CA ILE A 19 5.01 -13.92 -4.62
C ILE A 19 5.83 -15.19 -4.78
N ASN A 20 5.99 -15.65 -6.01
CA ASN A 20 6.78 -16.86 -6.30
C ASN A 20 8.26 -16.68 -5.95
N ALA A 21 8.75 -15.45 -5.99
CA ALA A 21 10.12 -15.13 -5.58
C ALA A 21 10.27 -14.98 -4.05
N GLY A 22 9.19 -15.12 -3.29
CA GLY A 22 9.23 -15.07 -1.84
C GLY A 22 9.05 -13.70 -1.22
N ALA A 23 8.40 -12.77 -1.92
CA ALA A 23 8.14 -11.44 -1.36
C ALA A 23 7.25 -11.53 -0.13
N ASP A 24 7.62 -10.79 0.92
CA ASP A 24 6.83 -10.66 2.14
C ASP A 24 5.82 -9.52 2.04
N TYR A 25 6.15 -8.49 1.25
CA TYR A 25 5.32 -7.31 1.03
C TYR A 25 5.28 -6.95 -0.44
N LEU A 26 4.10 -6.53 -0.89
CA LEU A 26 3.88 -5.99 -2.24
C LEU A 26 3.57 -4.50 -2.10
N GLY A 27 4.31 -3.66 -2.82
CA GLY A 27 4.15 -2.21 -2.76
C GLY A 27 3.45 -1.66 -3.98
N PHE A 28 2.52 -0.73 -3.76
CA PHE A 28 1.73 -0.08 -4.81
C PHE A 28 1.82 1.42 -4.63
N VAL A 29 2.11 2.14 -5.72
CA VAL A 29 2.34 3.59 -5.68
C VAL A 29 1.07 4.32 -6.04
N PHE A 30 0.56 5.13 -5.11
CA PHE A 30 -0.63 5.96 -5.31
C PHE A 30 -0.28 7.43 -5.55
N ALA A 31 1.00 7.74 -5.72
CA ALA A 31 1.48 9.07 -6.03
C ALA A 31 1.83 9.20 -7.52
N GLU A 32 1.99 10.41 -7.99
CA GLU A 32 2.43 10.68 -9.36
C GLU A 32 3.75 9.96 -9.67
N SER A 33 3.72 9.04 -10.63
CA SER A 33 4.85 8.19 -10.97
C SER A 33 4.48 7.38 -12.22
N ARG A 34 5.49 6.86 -12.92
CA ARG A 34 5.28 5.91 -14.01
C ARG A 34 4.60 4.63 -13.54
N ARG A 35 4.71 4.32 -12.24
CA ARG A 35 4.15 3.10 -11.67
C ARG A 35 2.90 3.37 -10.85
N ARG A 36 2.31 4.54 -11.03
CA ARG A 36 1.08 4.88 -10.33
C ARG A 36 -0.03 3.91 -10.71
N ILE A 37 -0.76 3.45 -9.69
CA ILE A 37 -1.87 2.52 -9.85
C ILE A 37 -3.05 3.01 -9.01
N ASP A 38 -4.25 2.71 -9.46
CA ASP A 38 -5.49 3.04 -8.77
C ASP A 38 -5.79 1.95 -7.73
N PRO A 39 -6.33 2.30 -6.55
CA PRO A 39 -6.72 1.30 -5.54
C PRO A 39 -7.64 0.21 -6.08
N THR A 40 -8.57 0.53 -6.97
CA THR A 40 -9.46 -0.47 -7.60
C THR A 40 -8.66 -1.49 -8.42
N GLN A 41 -7.64 -1.03 -9.14
CA GLN A 41 -6.76 -1.92 -9.89
C GLN A 41 -5.92 -2.80 -8.98
N VAL A 42 -5.45 -2.25 -7.85
CA VAL A 42 -4.72 -3.04 -6.85
C VAL A 42 -5.60 -4.19 -6.35
N ARG A 43 -6.84 -3.90 -6.04
CA ARG A 43 -7.78 -4.94 -5.60
C ARG A 43 -7.90 -6.07 -6.62
N LYS A 44 -8.01 -5.72 -7.91
CA LYS A 44 -8.12 -6.72 -8.98
C LYS A 44 -6.89 -7.59 -9.11
N ILE A 45 -5.71 -6.99 -9.15
CA ILE A 45 -4.47 -7.75 -9.38
C ILE A 45 -3.99 -8.50 -8.14
N THR A 46 -4.60 -8.26 -6.98
CA THR A 46 -4.23 -8.92 -5.72
C THR A 46 -5.31 -9.86 -5.19
N GLU A 47 -6.33 -10.18 -5.98
CA GLU A 47 -7.45 -11.02 -5.56
C GLU A 47 -7.02 -12.37 -4.98
N GLN A 48 -5.95 -12.95 -5.50
CA GLN A 48 -5.48 -14.25 -5.10
C GLN A 48 -4.22 -14.23 -4.24
N VAL A 49 -3.85 -13.04 -3.76
CA VAL A 49 -2.68 -12.89 -2.89
C VAL A 49 -2.98 -13.50 -1.52
N PRO A 50 -2.10 -14.36 -0.97
CA PRO A 50 -2.30 -14.92 0.36
C PRO A 50 -2.31 -13.83 1.43
N GLN A 51 -3.06 -14.05 2.52
CA GLN A 51 -3.18 -13.07 3.59
C GLN A 51 -1.88 -12.81 4.34
N ASN A 52 -0.95 -13.74 4.31
CA ASN A 52 0.35 -13.57 4.96
C ASN A 52 1.30 -12.68 4.18
N VAL A 53 0.95 -12.29 2.95
CA VAL A 53 1.71 -11.31 2.17
C VAL A 53 1.10 -9.93 2.39
N GLY A 54 1.91 -9.00 2.93
CA GLY A 54 1.44 -7.64 3.20
C GLY A 54 1.29 -6.82 1.94
N LYS A 55 0.30 -5.92 1.93
CA LYS A 55 0.09 -4.96 0.85
C LYS A 55 0.36 -3.56 1.36
N VAL A 56 1.34 -2.89 0.76
CA VAL A 56 1.81 -1.57 1.18
C VAL A 56 1.40 -0.52 0.16
N GLY A 57 0.69 0.50 0.59
CA GLY A 57 0.41 1.66 -0.24
C GLY A 57 1.43 2.75 0.00
N VAL A 58 2.04 3.26 -1.07
CA VAL A 58 3.02 4.35 -1.01
C VAL A 58 2.34 5.65 -1.42
N PHE A 59 2.39 6.64 -0.53
CA PHE A 59 1.74 7.94 -0.72
C PHE A 59 2.74 9.07 -0.59
N VAL A 60 2.50 10.16 -1.31
CA VAL A 60 3.26 11.40 -1.18
C VAL A 60 2.32 12.51 -0.72
N SER A 61 2.53 13.02 0.49
CA SER A 61 1.75 14.12 1.09
C SER A 61 0.22 13.93 0.93
N PRO A 62 -0.33 12.76 1.28
CA PRO A 62 -1.75 12.48 1.04
C PRO A 62 -2.65 13.14 2.08
N SER A 63 -3.94 13.26 1.75
CA SER A 63 -4.99 13.58 2.73
C SER A 63 -5.39 12.32 3.51
N VAL A 64 -6.07 12.52 4.64
CA VAL A 64 -6.63 11.41 5.43
C VAL A 64 -7.60 10.60 4.58
N GLU A 65 -8.46 11.29 3.83
CA GLU A 65 -9.48 10.67 2.99
C GLU A 65 -8.87 9.79 1.91
N GLU A 66 -7.79 10.25 1.27
CA GLU A 66 -7.09 9.46 0.26
C GLU A 66 -6.54 8.16 0.84
N VAL A 67 -5.90 8.25 2.00
CA VAL A 67 -5.32 7.08 2.66
C VAL A 67 -6.41 6.10 3.08
N GLN A 68 -7.48 6.60 3.72
CA GLN A 68 -8.58 5.75 4.16
C GLN A 68 -9.27 5.04 2.99
N ALA A 69 -9.55 5.77 1.92
CA ALA A 69 -10.20 5.20 0.74
C ALA A 69 -9.34 4.11 0.10
N ALA A 70 -8.03 4.34 0.00
CA ALA A 70 -7.10 3.37 -0.56
C ALA A 70 -7.01 2.11 0.31
N ILE A 71 -6.93 2.27 1.63
CA ILE A 71 -6.88 1.13 2.57
C ILE A 71 -8.11 0.26 2.40
N GLN A 72 -9.29 0.86 2.35
CA GLN A 72 -10.54 0.11 2.25
C GLN A 72 -10.69 -0.57 0.88
N THR A 73 -10.40 0.14 -0.19
CA THR A 73 -10.57 -0.37 -1.55
C THR A 73 -9.54 -1.43 -1.90
N ALA A 74 -8.26 -1.17 -1.61
CA ALA A 74 -7.16 -2.07 -1.95
C ALA A 74 -6.84 -3.09 -0.85
N GLN A 75 -7.48 -2.97 0.31
CA GLN A 75 -7.25 -3.84 1.47
C GLN A 75 -5.77 -3.83 1.89
N LEU A 76 -5.23 -2.64 2.06
CA LEU A 76 -3.85 -2.45 2.46
C LEU A 76 -3.61 -2.89 3.90
N THR A 77 -2.43 -3.44 4.17
CA THR A 77 -2.02 -3.81 5.53
C THR A 77 -0.97 -2.86 6.09
N ALA A 78 -0.39 -2.02 5.25
CA ALA A 78 0.61 -1.03 5.66
C ALA A 78 0.55 0.18 4.75
N ILE A 79 0.99 1.32 5.25
CA ILE A 79 1.14 2.53 4.46
C ILE A 79 2.55 3.09 4.63
N GLN A 80 3.08 3.64 3.55
CA GLN A 80 4.38 4.28 3.54
C GLN A 80 4.19 5.72 3.08
N LEU A 81 4.63 6.67 3.91
CA LEU A 81 4.42 8.09 3.67
C LEU A 81 5.73 8.76 3.28
N HIS A 82 5.69 9.49 2.18
CA HIS A 82 6.79 10.33 1.71
C HIS A 82 6.33 11.78 1.67
N GLY A 83 7.27 12.71 1.67
CA GLY A 83 6.98 14.13 1.64
C GLY A 83 6.43 14.62 2.97
N LYS A 84 5.56 15.62 2.92
CA LYS A 84 4.96 16.21 4.11
C LYS A 84 3.83 15.35 4.64
N VAL A 85 3.88 15.05 5.94
CA VAL A 85 2.72 14.50 6.64
C VAL A 85 1.88 15.69 7.10
N LEU A 86 0.73 15.90 6.48
CA LEU A 86 -0.16 17.02 6.79
C LEU A 86 -0.64 16.95 8.25
N PRO A 87 -0.90 18.10 8.91
CA PRO A 87 -1.33 18.09 10.31
C PRO A 87 -2.57 17.24 10.57
N SER A 88 -3.55 17.26 9.64
CA SER A 88 -4.76 16.44 9.77
C SER A 88 -4.45 14.94 9.75
N LEU A 89 -3.54 14.51 8.88
CA LEU A 89 -3.12 13.11 8.81
C LEU A 89 -2.33 12.72 10.05
N GLN A 90 -1.42 13.57 10.50
CA GLN A 90 -0.66 13.33 11.72
C GLN A 90 -1.58 13.17 12.94
N THR A 91 -2.59 14.02 13.04
CA THR A 91 -3.60 13.93 14.11
C THR A 91 -4.37 12.61 14.02
N ALA A 92 -4.78 12.21 12.83
CA ALA A 92 -5.48 10.94 12.62
C ALA A 92 -4.62 9.74 13.05
N ILE A 93 -3.34 9.75 12.71
CA ILE A 93 -2.40 8.69 13.12
C ILE A 93 -2.30 8.64 14.65
N GLN A 94 -2.14 9.79 15.29
CA GLN A 94 -2.03 9.88 16.75
C GLN A 94 -3.30 9.41 17.46
N LYS A 95 -4.47 9.63 16.87
CA LYS A 95 -5.75 9.20 17.43
C LYS A 95 -6.08 7.72 17.15
N GLY A 96 -5.21 7.00 16.46
CA GLY A 96 -5.39 5.58 16.20
C GLY A 96 -6.33 5.25 15.05
N VAL A 97 -6.62 6.20 14.17
CA VAL A 97 -7.46 5.95 12.98
C VAL A 97 -6.88 4.83 12.12
N PHE A 98 -5.55 4.73 12.08
CA PHE A 98 -4.84 3.72 11.30
C PHE A 98 -4.19 2.66 12.20
N ALA A 99 -4.81 2.33 13.34
CA ALA A 99 -4.22 1.44 14.34
C ALA A 99 -3.95 0.02 13.80
N HIS A 100 -4.72 -0.42 12.80
CA HIS A 100 -4.55 -1.75 12.20
C HIS A 100 -3.56 -1.76 11.04
N GLN A 101 -2.87 -0.64 10.78
CA GLN A 101 -1.92 -0.49 9.70
C GLN A 101 -0.51 -0.29 10.24
N LYS A 102 0.47 -0.86 9.56
CA LYS A 102 1.87 -0.46 9.76
C LYS A 102 2.12 0.84 9.03
N ILE A 103 2.84 1.73 9.63
CA ILE A 103 3.16 3.03 9.04
C ILE A 103 4.67 3.22 8.94
#